data_012197740dc1a0d8527ae797f92a6e5b
#
_entry.id   012197740dc1a0d8527ae797f92a6e5b
#
_cell.length_a   1.000
_cell.length_b   1.000
_cell.length_c   1.000
_cell.angle_alpha   90.00
_cell.angle_beta   90.00
_cell.angle_gamma   90.00
#
_symmetry.space_group_name_H-M   'P 1'
#
loop_
_entity.id
_entity.type
_entity.pdbx_description
1 polymer ?
#
loop_
_entity_poly.entity_id
_entity_poly.type
_entity_poly.pdbx_seq_one_letter_code
_entity_poly.pdbx_strand_id
1 'polypeptide(L)'
;MCIRDRISTFGTGKSTHCQDVKGLGEQIGIQAAVHWLGEQEWSNGNVGLMGKSYAGTTNWEAAQNPSEHLKTIVPISGSIGVQQMFYRNGSSEARAMLYDVLYEGATADATSDDMRFCTDDAIGPISPFTTWLGAGFGGDEWNDSWDERYHLQDVIDNYRGSVYIVWGLQDWNVDPYHAFPTHQLLKDAGINVRTIAGQWGHNYPDQQTVHEGLEPGYGAEA
;
A
#
# COMPACT_ATOMS: atom_id res chain seq x y z
N MET A 1 3.30 -26.97 6.46
CA MET A 1 2.80 -26.72 5.09
C MET A 1 2.67 -25.23 4.96
N CYS A 2 3.20 -24.60 3.89
CA CYS A 2 2.95 -23.20 3.61
C CYS A 2 1.73 -23.09 2.71
N ILE A 3 0.76 -22.26 3.10
CA ILE A 3 -0.43 -21.96 2.32
C ILE A 3 -0.26 -20.53 1.81
N ARG A 4 -0.60 -20.29 0.54
CA ARG A 4 -0.57 -18.98 -0.08
C ARG A 4 -1.96 -18.63 -0.57
N ASP A 5 -2.51 -17.57 -0.02
CA ASP A 5 -3.81 -17.03 -0.38
C ASP A 5 -3.69 -15.66 -1.06
N ARG A 6 -4.72 -15.30 -1.81
CA ARG A 6 -4.90 -13.95 -2.37
C ARG A 6 -6.20 -13.40 -1.83
N ILE A 7 -6.12 -12.17 -1.34
CA ILE A 7 -7.27 -11.43 -0.81
C ILE A 7 -7.51 -10.25 -1.74
N SER A 8 -8.73 -10.12 -2.24
CA SER A 8 -9.17 -8.92 -2.95
C SER A 8 -9.64 -7.89 -1.93
N THR A 9 -9.20 -6.64 -2.08
CA THR A 9 -9.69 -5.52 -1.26
C THR A 9 -11.15 -5.24 -1.58
N PHE A 10 -11.83 -4.51 -0.73
CA PHE A 10 -13.21 -4.10 -0.95
C PHE A 10 -13.38 -3.41 -2.30
N GLY A 11 -14.50 -3.65 -2.96
CA GLY A 11 -14.80 -3.12 -4.29
C GLY A 11 -14.02 -3.76 -5.44
N THR A 12 -13.22 -4.82 -5.19
CA THR A 12 -12.46 -5.52 -6.24
C THR A 12 -12.72 -7.03 -6.23
N GLY A 13 -12.56 -7.66 -7.38
CA GLY A 13 -12.72 -9.10 -7.55
C GLY A 13 -14.10 -9.60 -7.13
N LYS A 14 -14.21 -10.34 -6.02
CA LYS A 14 -15.45 -10.82 -5.43
C LYS A 14 -15.75 -10.22 -4.06
N SER A 15 -14.93 -9.31 -3.59
CA SER A 15 -15.17 -8.62 -2.32
C SER A 15 -16.24 -7.55 -2.53
N THR A 16 -17.22 -7.56 -1.65
CA THR A 16 -18.32 -6.58 -1.66
C THR A 16 -17.89 -5.27 -1.02
N HIS A 17 -18.79 -4.29 -0.99
CA HIS A 17 -18.53 -2.94 -0.50
C HIS A 17 -17.75 -2.08 -1.49
N CYS A 18 -17.55 -0.82 -1.22
CA CYS A 18 -16.81 0.06 -2.13
C CYS A 18 -15.33 0.18 -1.76
N GLN A 19 -14.52 0.44 -2.75
CA GLN A 19 -13.10 0.73 -2.57
C GLN A 19 -12.93 2.17 -2.07
N ASP A 20 -12.28 2.34 -0.94
CA ASP A 20 -12.04 3.63 -0.29
C ASP A 20 -10.57 4.11 -0.38
N VAL A 21 -9.82 3.52 -1.28
CA VAL A 21 -8.41 3.85 -1.61
C VAL A 21 -7.55 4.03 -0.36
N LYS A 22 -7.27 2.92 0.29
CA LYS A 22 -6.45 2.90 1.51
C LYS A 22 -7.09 3.58 2.72
N GLY A 23 -8.38 3.83 2.65
CA GLY A 23 -9.16 4.36 3.76
C GLY A 23 -9.47 3.32 4.83
N LEU A 24 -10.25 3.75 5.82
CA LEU A 24 -10.55 2.95 7.01
C LEU A 24 -11.19 1.60 6.69
N GLY A 25 -12.02 1.51 5.65
CA GLY A 25 -12.66 0.26 5.24
C GLY A 25 -11.62 -0.79 4.82
N GLU A 26 -10.68 -0.43 3.94
CA GLU A 26 -9.62 -1.34 3.51
C GLU A 26 -8.68 -1.72 4.66
N GLN A 27 -8.34 -0.77 5.52
CA GLN A 27 -7.49 -1.01 6.69
C GLN A 27 -8.13 -2.05 7.63
N ILE A 28 -9.40 -1.89 7.98
CA ILE A 28 -10.14 -2.86 8.79
C ILE A 28 -10.25 -4.20 8.07
N GLY A 29 -10.49 -4.17 6.76
CA GLY A 29 -10.63 -5.37 5.94
C GLY A 29 -9.40 -6.25 5.97
N ILE A 30 -8.20 -5.69 5.79
CA ILE A 30 -6.96 -6.49 5.82
C ILE A 30 -6.62 -6.97 7.24
N GLN A 31 -6.88 -6.17 8.26
CA GLN A 31 -6.68 -6.57 9.65
C GLN A 31 -7.58 -7.75 10.02
N ALA A 32 -8.86 -7.69 9.65
CA ALA A 32 -9.81 -8.77 9.84
C ALA A 32 -9.41 -10.05 9.07
N ALA A 33 -8.94 -9.89 7.83
CA ALA A 33 -8.48 -11.02 7.02
C ALA A 33 -7.27 -11.73 7.65
N VAL A 34 -6.30 -10.98 8.17
CA VAL A 34 -5.15 -11.55 8.88
C VAL A 34 -5.58 -12.30 10.13
N HIS A 35 -6.49 -11.73 10.91
CA HIS A 35 -7.02 -12.40 12.09
C HIS A 35 -7.75 -13.68 11.70
N TRP A 36 -8.65 -13.63 10.73
CA TRP A 36 -9.39 -14.80 10.24
C TRP A 36 -8.45 -15.91 9.76
N LEU A 37 -7.41 -15.58 8.98
CA LEU A 37 -6.43 -16.57 8.50
C LEU A 37 -5.67 -17.23 9.65
N GLY A 38 -5.37 -16.51 10.72
CA GLY A 38 -4.69 -17.04 11.89
C GLY A 38 -5.54 -18.02 12.68
N GLU A 39 -6.85 -17.82 12.72
CA GLU A 39 -7.81 -18.63 13.48
C GLU A 39 -8.26 -19.93 12.78
N GLN A 40 -7.90 -20.11 11.50
CA GLN A 40 -8.34 -21.29 10.78
C GLN A 40 -7.72 -22.59 11.33
N GLU A 41 -8.48 -23.68 11.36
CA GLU A 41 -8.03 -24.99 11.84
C GLU A 41 -6.79 -25.54 11.10
N TRP A 42 -6.62 -25.15 9.83
CA TRP A 42 -5.47 -25.52 9.02
C TRP A 42 -4.27 -24.56 9.19
N SER A 43 -4.44 -23.46 9.90
CA SER A 43 -3.39 -22.47 10.19
C SER A 43 -2.56 -22.89 11.40
N ASN A 44 -1.29 -22.52 11.40
CA ASN A 44 -0.45 -22.63 12.59
C ASN A 44 -0.45 -21.35 13.44
N GLY A 45 -1.37 -20.42 13.15
CA GLY A 45 -1.49 -19.15 13.84
C GLY A 45 -0.46 -18.09 13.42
N ASN A 46 0.38 -18.33 12.43
CA ASN A 46 1.35 -17.37 11.95
C ASN A 46 1.01 -16.92 10.52
N VAL A 47 0.74 -15.65 10.36
CA VAL A 47 0.42 -15.04 9.07
C VAL A 47 1.53 -14.08 8.66
N GLY A 48 1.94 -14.16 7.41
CA GLY A 48 2.82 -13.20 6.76
C GLY A 48 2.12 -12.54 5.59
N LEU A 49 2.32 -11.26 5.39
CA LEU A 49 1.81 -10.52 4.25
C LEU A 49 2.93 -10.18 3.28
N MET A 50 2.64 -10.28 1.99
CA MET A 50 3.54 -9.84 0.93
C MET A 50 2.72 -9.22 -0.19
N GLY A 51 3.16 -8.11 -0.71
CA GLY A 51 2.51 -7.48 -1.86
C GLY A 51 3.36 -6.38 -2.48
N LYS A 52 3.05 -6.07 -3.74
CA LYS A 52 3.73 -5.01 -4.49
C LYS A 52 2.77 -3.83 -4.71
N SER A 53 3.34 -2.61 -4.70
CA SER A 53 2.59 -1.39 -5.04
C SER A 53 1.41 -1.19 -4.07
N TYR A 54 0.20 -1.09 -4.57
CA TYR A 54 -1.02 -1.03 -3.76
C TYR A 54 -1.07 -2.12 -2.68
N ALA A 55 -0.83 -3.38 -3.09
CA ALA A 55 -0.77 -4.50 -2.14
C ALA A 55 0.45 -4.43 -1.21
N GLY A 56 1.49 -3.69 -1.57
CA GLY A 56 2.62 -3.37 -0.70
C GLY A 56 2.24 -2.40 0.41
N THR A 57 1.46 -1.37 0.09
CA THR A 57 0.88 -0.44 1.07
C THR A 57 -0.07 -1.15 2.02
N THR A 58 -0.88 -2.11 1.53
CA THR A 58 -1.79 -2.91 2.37
C THR A 58 -1.07 -3.66 3.50
N ASN A 59 0.22 -3.98 3.34
CA ASN A 59 0.99 -4.59 4.43
C ASN A 59 1.13 -3.64 5.63
N TRP A 60 1.30 -2.35 5.37
CA TRP A 60 1.40 -1.34 6.42
C TRP A 60 0.07 -1.10 7.12
N GLU A 61 -1.04 -1.15 6.36
CA GLU A 61 -2.40 -1.07 6.91
C GLU A 61 -2.70 -2.20 7.89
N ALA A 62 -2.22 -3.40 7.61
CA ALA A 62 -2.33 -4.50 8.56
C ALA A 62 -1.42 -4.32 9.78
N ALA A 63 -0.28 -3.68 9.61
CA ALA A 63 0.71 -3.51 10.68
C ALA A 63 0.42 -2.34 11.63
N GLN A 64 -0.38 -1.34 11.22
CA GLN A 64 -0.75 -0.22 12.10
C GLN A 64 -1.63 -0.64 13.29
N ASN A 65 -2.49 -1.64 13.09
CA ASN A 65 -3.29 -2.26 14.15
C ASN A 65 -3.24 -3.79 13.96
N PRO A 66 -2.09 -4.40 14.30
CA PRO A 66 -1.80 -5.77 13.92
C PRO A 66 -2.60 -6.78 14.73
N SER A 67 -3.17 -7.76 14.04
CA SER A 67 -3.58 -9.01 14.67
C SER A 67 -2.37 -9.70 15.33
N GLU A 68 -2.60 -10.41 16.43
CA GLU A 68 -1.57 -11.25 17.08
C GLU A 68 -0.97 -12.31 16.14
N HIS A 69 -1.68 -12.64 15.07
CA HIS A 69 -1.24 -13.59 14.05
C HIS A 69 -0.25 -12.99 13.05
N LEU A 70 -0.17 -11.65 12.90
CA LEU A 70 0.72 -11.01 11.95
C LEU A 70 2.17 -11.05 12.42
N LYS A 71 2.99 -11.89 11.79
CA LYS A 71 4.40 -12.12 12.19
C LYS A 71 5.41 -11.41 11.31
N THR A 72 5.09 -11.24 10.03
CA THR A 72 6.00 -10.58 9.08
C THR A 72 5.24 -9.88 7.98
N ILE A 73 5.82 -8.79 7.48
CA ILE A 73 5.33 -8.10 6.29
C ILE A 73 6.47 -7.90 5.29
N VAL A 74 6.13 -8.00 4.00
CA VAL A 74 7.07 -7.81 2.89
C VAL A 74 6.49 -6.81 1.90
N PRO A 75 6.55 -5.49 2.21
CA PRO A 75 6.11 -4.45 1.29
C PRO A 75 7.14 -4.30 0.16
N ILE A 76 6.70 -4.54 -1.08
CA ILE A 76 7.49 -4.39 -2.30
C ILE A 76 7.00 -3.12 -3.01
N SER A 77 7.84 -2.12 -3.16
CA SER A 77 7.46 -0.82 -3.73
C SER A 77 6.14 -0.29 -3.14
N GLY A 78 5.97 -0.43 -1.83
CA GLY A 78 4.76 -0.06 -1.10
C GLY A 78 5.04 1.02 -0.06
N SER A 79 4.55 2.24 -0.28
CA SER A 79 4.72 3.34 0.67
C SER A 79 3.99 3.06 1.99
N ILE A 80 4.56 3.53 3.09
CA ILE A 80 3.96 3.38 4.44
C ILE A 80 2.76 4.33 4.66
N GLY A 81 2.32 4.97 3.63
CA GLY A 81 1.13 5.82 3.61
C GLY A 81 0.98 6.49 2.25
N VAL A 82 -0.25 6.69 1.84
CA VAL A 82 -0.59 7.29 0.53
C VAL A 82 -0.08 8.73 0.44
N GLN A 83 -0.09 9.46 1.54
CA GLN A 83 0.39 10.84 1.59
C GLN A 83 1.85 10.98 1.15
N GLN A 84 2.69 9.99 1.41
CA GLN A 84 4.09 10.02 0.98
C GLN A 84 4.24 10.05 -0.55
N MET A 85 3.25 9.55 -1.26
CA MET A 85 3.25 9.52 -2.72
C MET A 85 2.66 10.78 -3.34
N PHE A 86 1.65 11.35 -2.71
CA PHE A 86 0.79 12.33 -3.33
C PHE A 86 0.76 13.70 -2.68
N TYR A 87 1.32 13.85 -1.48
CA TYR A 87 1.39 15.13 -0.79
C TYR A 87 2.84 15.53 -0.53
N ARG A 88 3.29 16.58 -1.21
CA ARG A 88 4.68 17.06 -1.09
C ARG A 88 4.73 18.57 -1.07
N ASN A 89 5.68 19.09 -0.30
CA ASN A 89 5.95 20.54 -0.23
C ASN A 89 4.70 21.37 0.09
N GLY A 90 3.76 20.80 0.85
CA GLY A 90 2.55 21.51 1.26
C GLY A 90 1.40 21.47 0.24
N SER A 91 1.46 20.58 -0.76
CA SER A 91 0.36 20.41 -1.72
C SER A 91 0.25 19.00 -2.27
N SER A 92 -0.92 18.67 -2.79
CA SER A 92 -1.15 17.45 -3.54
C SER A 92 -0.41 17.45 -4.86
N GLU A 93 0.15 16.32 -5.25
CA GLU A 93 0.75 16.13 -6.57
C GLU A 93 -0.29 15.82 -7.64
N ALA A 94 -0.03 16.24 -8.88
CA ALA A 94 -0.88 15.95 -10.03
C ALA A 94 -1.11 14.43 -10.26
N ARG A 95 -0.22 13.57 -9.80
CA ARG A 95 -0.39 12.11 -9.86
C ARG A 95 -1.60 11.59 -9.08
N ALA A 96 -2.01 12.29 -8.03
CA ALA A 96 -3.22 11.92 -7.27
C ALA A 96 -4.45 11.85 -8.18
N MET A 97 -4.49 12.66 -9.21
CA MET A 97 -5.55 12.69 -10.21
C MET A 97 -5.68 11.37 -11.01
N LEU A 98 -4.57 10.69 -11.26
CA LEU A 98 -4.57 9.43 -11.99
C LEU A 98 -5.13 8.27 -11.17
N TYR A 99 -5.15 8.41 -9.86
CA TYR A 99 -5.69 7.39 -8.97
C TYR A 99 -7.19 7.19 -9.14
N ASP A 100 -7.95 8.27 -9.33
CA ASP A 100 -9.39 8.19 -9.59
C ASP A 100 -9.66 7.27 -10.77
N VAL A 101 -8.97 7.51 -11.89
CA VAL A 101 -9.16 6.73 -13.13
C VAL A 101 -8.66 5.29 -12.99
N LEU A 102 -7.53 5.09 -12.32
CA LEU A 102 -6.94 3.76 -12.15
C LEU A 102 -7.78 2.87 -11.22
N TYR A 103 -8.31 3.42 -10.15
CA TYR A 103 -9.09 2.65 -9.18
C TYR A 103 -10.54 2.48 -9.60
N GLU A 104 -11.13 3.44 -10.27
CA GLU A 104 -12.41 3.24 -10.95
C GLU A 104 -12.32 2.10 -11.98
N GLY A 105 -11.23 2.07 -12.76
CA GLY A 105 -10.93 0.97 -13.67
C GLY A 105 -10.73 -0.37 -12.96
N ALA A 106 -10.12 -0.40 -11.78
CA ALA A 106 -9.92 -1.62 -11.00
C ALA A 106 -11.23 -2.19 -10.45
N THR A 107 -12.23 -1.34 -10.20
CA THR A 107 -13.57 -1.77 -9.75
C THR A 107 -14.47 -2.22 -10.89
N ALA A 108 -14.13 -1.90 -12.14
CA ALA A 108 -14.91 -2.28 -13.31
C ALA A 108 -15.00 -3.80 -13.54
N ASP A 109 -14.01 -4.56 -13.05
CA ASP A 109 -13.99 -6.03 -13.08
C ASP A 109 -14.78 -6.67 -11.92
N ALA A 110 -15.37 -5.85 -11.07
CA ALA A 110 -16.16 -6.31 -9.95
C ALA A 110 -17.43 -7.03 -10.42
N THR A 111 -17.72 -8.19 -9.84
CA THR A 111 -18.81 -9.08 -10.28
C THR A 111 -20.10 -8.91 -9.50
N SER A 112 -20.15 -7.98 -8.55
CA SER A 112 -21.32 -7.70 -7.70
C SER A 112 -21.83 -6.28 -7.94
N ASP A 113 -23.15 -6.12 -8.00
CA ASP A 113 -23.80 -4.80 -8.12
C ASP A 113 -23.55 -3.89 -6.91
N ASP A 114 -23.09 -4.47 -5.78
CA ASP A 114 -22.73 -3.74 -4.58
C ASP A 114 -21.27 -3.24 -4.58
N MET A 115 -20.51 -3.58 -5.62
CA MET A 115 -19.12 -3.18 -5.75
C MET A 115 -19.03 -1.83 -6.43
N ARG A 116 -18.66 -0.82 -5.66
CA ARG A 116 -18.56 0.55 -6.13
C ARG A 116 -17.26 1.18 -5.66
N PHE A 117 -16.80 2.12 -6.43
CA PHE A 117 -15.76 3.03 -6.04
C PHE A 117 -16.36 4.16 -5.21
N CYS A 118 -15.89 4.37 -4.00
CA CYS A 118 -16.34 5.44 -3.11
C CYS A 118 -15.64 6.76 -3.45
N THR A 119 -15.83 7.26 -4.68
CA THR A 119 -15.07 8.39 -5.22
C THR A 119 -15.24 9.65 -4.39
N ASP A 120 -16.47 9.94 -3.98
CA ASP A 120 -16.77 11.21 -3.32
C ASP A 120 -16.22 11.27 -1.89
N ASP A 121 -16.23 10.12 -1.20
CA ASP A 121 -15.81 10.03 0.20
C ASP A 121 -14.32 9.71 0.36
N ALA A 122 -13.73 8.99 -0.60
CA ALA A 122 -12.38 8.48 -0.47
C ALA A 122 -11.32 9.33 -1.19
N ILE A 123 -11.58 9.76 -2.41
CA ILE A 123 -10.59 10.45 -3.26
C ILE A 123 -10.89 11.93 -3.40
N GLY A 124 -12.14 12.34 -3.36
CA GLY A 124 -12.52 13.75 -3.45
C GLY A 124 -11.69 14.65 -2.54
N PRO A 125 -11.50 14.29 -1.25
CA PRO A 125 -10.70 15.08 -0.32
C PRO A 125 -9.20 15.16 -0.62
N ILE A 126 -8.65 14.24 -1.40
CA ILE A 126 -7.20 14.17 -1.69
C ILE A 126 -6.87 14.46 -3.16
N SER A 127 -7.88 14.57 -4.04
CA SER A 127 -7.65 14.79 -5.46
C SER A 127 -7.47 16.29 -5.77
N PRO A 128 -6.34 16.69 -6.37
CA PRO A 128 -6.16 18.08 -6.82
C PRO A 128 -7.10 18.45 -7.97
N PHE A 129 -7.69 17.49 -8.66
CA PHE A 129 -8.62 17.71 -9.75
C PHE A 129 -9.96 18.27 -9.28
N THR A 130 -10.47 17.80 -8.16
CA THR A 130 -11.71 18.32 -7.56
C THR A 130 -11.54 19.77 -7.12
N THR A 131 -10.37 20.14 -6.63
CA THR A 131 -10.01 21.51 -6.28
C THR A 131 -9.95 22.40 -7.52
N TRP A 132 -9.32 21.91 -8.60
CA TRP A 132 -9.20 22.66 -9.86
C TRP A 132 -10.56 22.91 -10.53
N LEU A 133 -11.49 21.97 -10.44
CA LEU A 133 -12.86 22.16 -10.95
C LEU A 133 -13.74 23.03 -10.04
N GLY A 134 -13.21 23.55 -8.95
CA GLY A 134 -13.94 24.41 -8.02
C GLY A 134 -14.96 23.64 -7.17
N ALA A 135 -14.82 22.34 -7.04
CA ALA A 135 -15.72 21.49 -6.25
C ALA A 135 -15.57 21.67 -4.73
N GLY A 136 -14.63 22.52 -4.28
CA GLY A 136 -14.51 22.92 -2.88
C GLY A 136 -13.93 21.87 -1.93
N PHE A 137 -13.41 20.77 -2.45
CA PHE A 137 -12.72 19.76 -1.67
C PHE A 137 -11.24 20.13 -1.55
N GLY A 138 -10.75 20.27 -0.34
CA GLY A 138 -9.40 20.78 -0.04
C GLY A 138 -8.26 19.82 -0.34
N GLY A 139 -8.18 19.30 -1.58
CA GLY A 139 -7.13 18.37 -2.00
C GLY A 139 -5.72 18.95 -2.06
N ASP A 140 -5.56 20.25 -1.94
CA ASP A 140 -4.30 21.00 -1.93
C ASP A 140 -3.75 21.23 -0.51
N GLU A 141 -4.56 21.04 0.52
CA GLU A 141 -4.18 21.18 1.91
C GLU A 141 -4.19 19.83 2.65
N TRP A 142 -3.40 19.74 3.71
CA TRP A 142 -3.45 18.59 4.60
C TRP A 142 -4.80 18.53 5.32
N ASN A 143 -5.39 17.36 5.36
CA ASN A 143 -6.72 17.13 5.96
C ASN A 143 -6.81 15.73 6.58
N ASP A 144 -7.93 15.44 7.22
CA ASP A 144 -8.19 14.17 7.92
C ASP A 144 -8.03 12.94 7.02
N SER A 145 -8.29 13.07 5.71
CA SER A 145 -8.09 11.95 4.77
C SER A 145 -6.61 11.60 4.58
N TRP A 146 -5.72 12.57 4.67
CA TRP A 146 -4.29 12.32 4.68
C TRP A 146 -3.84 11.69 5.99
N ASP A 147 -4.36 12.17 7.12
CA ASP A 147 -4.06 11.60 8.45
C ASP A 147 -4.50 10.14 8.54
N GLU A 148 -5.72 9.82 8.07
CA GLU A 148 -6.23 8.45 8.03
C GLU A 148 -5.35 7.49 7.24
N ARG A 149 -4.63 8.01 6.24
CA ARG A 149 -3.76 7.24 5.34
C ARG A 149 -2.28 7.32 5.71
N TYR A 150 -1.96 7.80 6.90
CA TYR A 150 -0.58 7.90 7.43
C TYR A 150 -0.34 6.85 8.52
N HIS A 151 0.40 5.80 8.20
CA HIS A 151 0.51 4.61 9.05
C HIS A 151 1.81 4.50 9.84
N LEU A 152 2.82 5.36 9.58
CA LEU A 152 4.15 5.18 10.15
C LEU A 152 4.17 5.18 11.67
N GLN A 153 3.50 6.15 12.31
CA GLN A 153 3.52 6.26 13.75
C GLN A 153 2.81 5.07 14.41
N ASP A 154 1.64 4.68 13.89
CA ASP A 154 0.88 3.55 14.41
C ASP A 154 1.64 2.23 14.26
N VAL A 155 2.36 2.05 13.13
CA VAL A 155 3.23 0.88 12.93
C VAL A 155 4.38 0.88 13.95
N ILE A 156 5.02 2.01 14.20
CA ILE A 156 6.07 2.13 15.21
C ILE A 156 5.54 1.77 16.60
N ASP A 157 4.37 2.25 16.94
CA ASP A 157 3.79 2.07 18.28
C ASP A 157 3.23 0.65 18.50
N ASN A 158 2.67 0.03 17.48
CA ASN A 158 1.88 -1.20 17.63
C ASN A 158 2.54 -2.47 17.07
N TYR A 159 3.32 -2.36 15.97
CA TYR A 159 3.86 -3.55 15.31
C TYR A 159 5.11 -4.10 15.99
N ARG A 160 5.15 -5.43 16.19
CA ARG A 160 6.29 -6.14 16.82
C ARG A 160 6.81 -7.32 15.98
N GLY A 161 6.27 -7.49 14.78
CA GLY A 161 6.75 -8.48 13.82
C GLY A 161 8.01 -8.03 13.08
N SER A 162 8.38 -8.78 12.05
CA SER A 162 9.50 -8.43 11.16
C SER A 162 9.04 -7.74 9.88
N VAL A 163 9.89 -6.89 9.34
CA VAL A 163 9.66 -6.14 8.11
C VAL A 163 10.77 -6.41 7.10
N TYR A 164 10.40 -6.75 5.86
CA TYR A 164 11.36 -6.87 4.78
C TYR A 164 10.96 -5.95 3.63
N ILE A 165 11.54 -4.76 3.58
CA ILE A 165 11.28 -3.76 2.55
C ILE A 165 12.03 -4.14 1.27
N VAL A 166 11.32 -4.18 0.15
CA VAL A 166 11.91 -4.43 -1.19
C VAL A 166 11.59 -3.26 -2.09
N TRP A 167 12.63 -2.63 -2.70
CA TRP A 167 12.39 -1.45 -3.53
C TRP A 167 13.37 -1.31 -4.69
N GLY A 168 12.82 -1.00 -5.88
CA GLY A 168 13.62 -0.62 -7.04
C GLY A 168 14.05 0.85 -6.96
N LEU A 169 15.34 1.12 -7.12
CA LEU A 169 15.86 2.51 -7.08
C LEU A 169 15.48 3.33 -8.32
N GLN A 170 14.99 2.65 -9.37
CA GLN A 170 14.49 3.26 -10.60
C GLN A 170 12.96 3.30 -10.65
N ASP A 171 12.30 3.09 -9.50
CA ASP A 171 10.86 3.13 -9.42
C ASP A 171 10.37 4.58 -9.55
N TRP A 172 9.77 4.89 -10.69
CA TRP A 172 9.20 6.21 -10.97
C TRP A 172 7.71 6.30 -10.57
N ASN A 173 7.08 5.14 -10.32
CA ASN A 173 5.67 5.07 -9.96
C ASN A 173 5.47 5.27 -8.45
N VAL A 174 6.20 4.50 -7.65
CA VAL A 174 6.25 4.68 -6.19
C VAL A 174 7.69 5.01 -5.81
N ASP A 175 7.97 6.26 -5.57
CA ASP A 175 9.33 6.76 -5.39
C ASP A 175 10.07 6.07 -4.24
N PRO A 176 11.31 5.61 -4.47
CA PRO A 176 12.07 4.88 -3.48
C PRO A 176 12.61 5.75 -2.32
N TYR A 177 12.53 7.06 -2.42
CA TYR A 177 13.11 7.94 -1.42
C TYR A 177 12.51 7.76 -0.02
N HIS A 178 11.31 7.22 0.07
CA HIS A 178 10.66 6.91 1.36
C HIS A 178 11.23 5.65 2.04
N ALA A 179 11.79 4.72 1.27
CA ALA A 179 12.22 3.42 1.77
C ALA A 179 13.29 3.53 2.85
N PHE A 180 14.28 4.38 2.64
CA PHE A 180 15.41 4.51 3.55
C PHE A 180 15.05 5.23 4.87
N PRO A 181 14.37 6.38 4.86
CA PRO A 181 13.86 6.99 6.08
C PRO A 181 12.96 6.05 6.88
N THR A 182 12.03 5.35 6.23
CA THR A 182 11.16 4.37 6.87
C THR A 182 11.97 3.25 7.52
N HIS A 183 12.95 2.68 6.81
CA HIS A 183 13.85 1.67 7.38
C HIS A 183 14.53 2.17 8.66
N GLN A 184 15.09 3.38 8.63
CA GLN A 184 15.81 3.91 9.77
C GLN A 184 14.89 4.15 10.97
N LEU A 185 13.72 4.74 10.75
CA LEU A 185 12.74 5.00 11.81
C LEU A 185 12.24 3.69 12.46
N LEU A 186 11.93 2.67 11.67
CA LEU A 186 11.53 1.36 12.18
C LEU A 186 12.65 0.69 12.98
N LYS A 187 13.89 0.80 12.49
CA LYS A 187 15.06 0.27 13.18
C LYS A 187 15.31 0.97 14.51
N ASP A 188 15.19 2.29 14.54
CA ASP A 188 15.37 3.10 15.76
C ASP A 188 14.27 2.78 16.79
N ALA A 189 13.07 2.42 16.33
CA ALA A 189 11.98 1.92 17.17
C ALA A 189 12.16 0.45 17.64
N GLY A 190 13.26 -0.20 17.26
CA GLY A 190 13.55 -1.58 17.66
C GLY A 190 12.83 -2.66 16.88
N ILE A 191 12.17 -2.31 15.77
CA ILE A 191 11.53 -3.28 14.87
C ILE A 191 12.60 -4.00 14.06
N ASN A 192 12.46 -5.33 13.92
CA ASN A 192 13.37 -6.12 13.09
C ASN A 192 13.11 -5.85 11.62
N VAL A 193 13.83 -4.91 11.04
CA VAL A 193 13.68 -4.47 9.65
C VAL A 193 14.91 -4.80 8.82
N ARG A 194 14.68 -5.26 7.60
CA ARG A 194 15.67 -5.40 6.54
C ARG A 194 15.16 -4.76 5.27
N THR A 195 16.09 -4.28 4.43
CA THR A 195 15.76 -3.67 3.15
C THR A 195 16.67 -4.23 2.06
N ILE A 196 16.08 -4.60 0.92
CA ILE A 196 16.80 -4.80 -0.32
C ILE A 196 16.38 -3.70 -1.30
N ALA A 197 17.36 -3.02 -1.87
CA ALA A 197 17.17 -2.02 -2.89
C ALA A 197 18.14 -2.26 -4.04
N GLY A 198 17.67 -2.14 -5.27
CA GLY A 198 18.51 -2.43 -6.44
C GLY A 198 18.07 -1.71 -7.70
N GLN A 199 18.76 -1.99 -8.81
CA GLN A 199 18.58 -1.28 -10.07
C GLN A 199 17.43 -1.84 -10.91
N TRP A 200 16.23 -1.78 -10.38
CA TRP A 200 14.99 -2.10 -11.09
C TRP A 200 13.95 -1.01 -10.88
N GLY A 201 12.94 -0.98 -11.73
CA GLY A 201 11.80 -0.07 -11.64
C GLY A 201 10.69 -0.62 -10.75
N HIS A 202 9.44 -0.30 -11.11
CA HIS A 202 8.25 -0.75 -10.38
C HIS A 202 7.93 -2.23 -10.64
N ASN A 203 8.87 -3.12 -10.34
CA ASN A 203 8.77 -4.56 -10.58
C ASN A 203 9.20 -5.39 -9.37
N TYR A 204 8.97 -6.69 -9.45
CA TYR A 204 9.59 -7.62 -8.52
C TYR A 204 11.09 -7.72 -8.83
N PRO A 205 11.94 -7.95 -7.83
CA PRO A 205 13.39 -7.96 -8.02
C PRO A 205 13.91 -9.07 -8.95
N ASP A 206 13.12 -10.12 -9.17
CA ASP A 206 13.39 -11.24 -10.07
C ASP A 206 12.92 -11.00 -11.53
N GLN A 207 12.25 -9.87 -11.78
CA GLN A 207 11.80 -9.51 -13.12
C GLN A 207 12.84 -8.66 -13.83
N GLN A 208 13.23 -9.08 -15.02
CA GLN A 208 14.07 -8.25 -15.90
C GLN A 208 13.26 -7.05 -16.38
N THR A 209 13.73 -5.86 -16.10
CA THR A 209 13.20 -4.63 -16.67
C THR A 209 14.07 -4.19 -17.83
N VAL A 210 13.49 -4.17 -19.01
CA VAL A 210 14.12 -3.53 -20.18
C VAL A 210 13.75 -2.05 -20.12
N HIS A 211 14.70 -1.19 -19.79
CA HIS A 211 14.57 0.24 -20.04
C HIS A 211 15.07 0.53 -21.45
N GLU A 212 14.36 1.37 -22.19
CA GLU A 212 14.76 1.78 -23.53
C GLU A 212 16.20 2.26 -23.54
N GLY A 213 17.05 1.54 -24.32
CA GLY A 213 18.45 1.90 -24.52
C GLY A 213 19.43 1.48 -23.43
N LEU A 214 19.01 0.77 -22.41
CA LEU A 214 19.89 0.14 -21.43
C LEU A 214 19.83 -1.38 -21.57
N GLU A 215 20.97 -2.04 -21.40
CA GLU A 215 21.03 -3.50 -21.25
C GLU A 215 19.99 -3.98 -20.22
N PRO A 216 19.45 -5.20 -20.37
CA PRO A 216 18.50 -5.75 -19.43
C PRO A 216 19.01 -5.49 -18.01
N GLY A 217 18.21 -4.74 -17.25
CA GLY A 217 18.57 -4.41 -15.88
C GLY A 217 18.83 -5.68 -15.10
N TYR A 218 19.82 -5.64 -14.27
CA TYR A 218 20.14 -6.72 -13.36
C TYR A 218 18.94 -6.92 -12.45
N GLY A 219 18.10 -7.90 -12.77
CA GLY A 219 17.26 -8.51 -11.76
C GLY A 219 18.17 -9.04 -10.66
N ALA A 220 17.66 -9.22 -9.46
CA ALA A 220 18.42 -9.90 -8.42
C ALA A 220 18.62 -11.38 -8.81
N GLU A 221 19.44 -11.61 -9.82
CA GLU A 221 20.04 -12.90 -10.06
C GLU A 221 21.22 -13.03 -9.09
N ALA A 222 20.93 -13.63 -7.97
CA ALA A 222 21.94 -14.15 -7.06
C ALA A 222 21.37 -15.31 -6.28
#